data_b911abf7b17fc36a620f2f18e5b941cf
#
_entry.id   b911abf7b17fc36a620f2f18e5b941cf
#
_cell.length_a   1.000
_cell.length_b   1.000
_cell.length_c   1.000
_cell.angle_alpha   90.00
_cell.angle_beta   90.00
_cell.angle_gamma   90.00
#
_symmetry.space_group_name_H-M   'P 1'
#
loop_
_entity.id
_entity.type
_entity.pdbx_description
1 polymer ?
#
loop_
_entity_poly.entity_id
_entity_poly.type
_entity_poly.pdbx_seq_one_letter_code
_entity_poly.pdbx_strand_id
1 'polypeptide(L)'
;MIWKNKNWIVQFFAALICLMLIFSVAEAGNNRDANGRIKVLYHIDGSDVGVAKYAMALINKHMEAEGGPDKIDIKVVVHGPALKLFIKETVDPSLKKKLAMIIAKGVQPEMCQVSMKLFGKPLDTLEPGFIPTEHPVAVKRIADLQEQGYLYIKP
;
A
#
# COMPACT_ATOMS: atom_id res chain seq x y z
N MET A 1 -11.86 63.10 -20.08
CA MET A 1 -11.30 61.96 -20.83
C MET A 1 -10.61 60.96 -19.89
N ILE A 2 -11.35 60.35 -18.95
CA ILE A 2 -10.82 59.40 -17.98
C ILE A 2 -11.94 58.37 -17.74
N TRP A 3 -12.15 57.44 -18.68
CA TRP A 3 -13.08 56.33 -18.44
C TRP A 3 -12.78 55.09 -19.32
N LYS A 4 -11.53 54.60 -19.32
CA LYS A 4 -11.16 53.43 -20.12
C LYS A 4 -10.41 52.35 -19.36
N ASN A 5 -10.19 52.45 -18.04
CA ASN A 5 -9.29 51.53 -17.31
C ASN A 5 -9.93 50.68 -16.21
N LYS A 6 -11.27 50.59 -16.09
CA LYS A 6 -11.91 49.74 -15.06
C LYS A 6 -12.05 48.27 -15.50
N ASN A 7 -12.17 48.00 -16.79
CA ASN A 7 -12.44 46.62 -17.25
C ASN A 7 -11.20 45.73 -17.29
N TRP A 8 -10.01 46.28 -17.46
CA TRP A 8 -8.80 45.46 -17.50
C TRP A 8 -8.42 44.94 -16.11
N ILE A 9 -8.66 45.68 -15.03
CA ILE A 9 -8.42 45.25 -13.66
C ILE A 9 -9.37 44.10 -13.32
N VAL A 10 -10.64 44.19 -13.69
CA VAL A 10 -11.62 43.09 -13.49
C VAL A 10 -11.24 41.84 -14.30
N GLN A 11 -10.78 42.03 -15.53
CA GLN A 11 -10.29 40.92 -16.37
C GLN A 11 -9.01 40.29 -15.83
N PHE A 12 -8.09 41.09 -15.26
CA PHE A 12 -6.88 40.58 -14.62
C PHE A 12 -7.19 39.76 -13.34
N PHE A 13 -8.12 40.24 -12.50
CA PHE A 13 -8.57 39.51 -11.32
C PHE A 13 -9.33 38.24 -11.68
N ALA A 14 -10.18 38.28 -12.72
CA ALA A 14 -10.87 37.08 -13.19
C ALA A 14 -9.90 36.04 -13.76
N ALA A 15 -8.87 36.44 -14.50
CA ALA A 15 -7.83 35.56 -15.01
C ALA A 15 -6.97 34.95 -13.88
N LEU A 16 -6.65 35.74 -12.85
CA LEU A 16 -5.89 35.28 -11.69
C LEU A 16 -6.69 34.27 -10.84
N ILE A 17 -7.99 34.49 -10.68
CA ILE A 17 -8.89 33.55 -9.96
C ILE A 17 -9.06 32.27 -10.76
N CYS A 18 -9.21 32.30 -12.08
CA CYS A 18 -9.23 31.12 -12.92
C CYS A 18 -7.91 30.35 -12.87
N LEU A 19 -6.77 31.00 -12.82
CA LEU A 19 -5.46 30.36 -12.70
C LEU A 19 -5.28 29.69 -11.34
N MET A 20 -5.77 30.27 -10.25
CA MET A 20 -5.75 29.66 -8.93
C MET A 20 -6.70 28.45 -8.80
N LEU A 21 -7.83 28.45 -9.50
CA LEU A 21 -8.77 27.32 -9.51
C LEU A 21 -8.22 26.10 -10.27
N ILE A 22 -7.35 26.31 -11.26
CA ILE A 22 -6.72 25.20 -12.01
C ILE A 22 -5.68 24.46 -11.16
N PHE A 23 -5.00 25.16 -10.24
CA PHE A 23 -4.03 24.53 -9.33
C PHE A 23 -4.66 23.71 -8.19
N SER A 24 -5.94 23.91 -7.87
CA SER A 24 -6.62 23.22 -6.77
C SER A 24 -7.23 21.86 -7.13
N VAL A 25 -7.18 21.42 -8.40
CA VAL A 25 -7.81 20.16 -8.86
C VAL A 25 -6.79 19.01 -8.98
N ALA A 26 -5.50 19.23 -8.74
CA ALA A 26 -4.44 18.26 -9.04
C ALA A 26 -4.08 17.30 -7.90
N GLU A 27 -4.75 17.31 -6.75
CA GLU A 27 -4.40 16.46 -5.59
C GLU A 27 -5.38 15.34 -5.26
N ALA A 28 -6.38 15.08 -6.10
CA ALA A 28 -7.26 13.93 -5.94
C ALA A 28 -6.54 12.65 -6.38
N GLY A 29 -5.82 12.01 -5.42
CA GLY A 29 -5.49 10.59 -5.48
C GLY A 29 -4.50 10.19 -6.58
N ASN A 30 -3.24 10.60 -6.49
CA ASN A 30 -2.19 9.98 -7.31
C ASN A 30 -1.86 8.58 -6.77
N ASN A 31 -2.71 7.60 -7.12
CA ASN A 31 -2.52 6.18 -6.77
C ASN A 31 -1.41 5.51 -7.62
N ARG A 32 -0.61 6.30 -8.30
CA ARG A 32 0.54 5.81 -9.07
C ARG A 32 1.83 6.42 -8.55
N ASP A 33 2.91 5.65 -8.63
CA ASP A 33 4.24 6.16 -8.32
C ASP A 33 4.85 6.95 -9.51
N ALA A 34 6.06 7.45 -9.33
CA ALA A 34 6.78 8.21 -10.36
C ALA A 34 7.05 7.40 -11.65
N ASN A 35 7.00 6.07 -11.58
CA ASN A 35 7.16 5.17 -12.72
C ASN A 35 5.81 4.76 -13.35
N GLY A 36 4.70 5.33 -12.88
CA GLY A 36 3.35 5.04 -13.36
C GLY A 36 2.76 3.74 -12.81
N ARG A 37 3.42 3.04 -11.86
CA ARG A 37 2.91 1.81 -11.25
C ARG A 37 1.76 2.16 -10.29
N ILE A 38 0.66 1.41 -10.36
CA ILE A 38 -0.41 1.55 -9.38
C ILE A 38 0.07 1.11 -7.99
N LYS A 39 -0.24 1.88 -6.95
CA LYS A 39 0.14 1.61 -5.56
C LYS A 39 -0.99 0.89 -4.83
N VAL A 40 -0.72 -0.26 -4.27
CA VAL A 40 -1.73 -1.09 -3.59
C VAL A 40 -1.19 -1.62 -2.26
N LEU A 41 -1.99 -1.49 -1.22
CA LEU A 41 -1.75 -2.02 0.12
C LEU A 41 -2.69 -3.19 0.41
N TYR A 42 -2.13 -4.37 0.63
CA TYR A 42 -2.84 -5.53 1.19
C TYR A 42 -2.63 -5.61 2.70
N HIS A 43 -3.73 -5.71 3.45
CA HIS A 43 -3.71 -5.77 4.91
C HIS A 43 -4.20 -7.14 5.39
N ILE A 44 -3.37 -7.85 6.19
CA ILE A 44 -3.65 -9.19 6.71
C ILE A 44 -3.51 -9.18 8.23
N ASP A 45 -4.60 -9.38 8.96
CA ASP A 45 -4.63 -9.32 10.43
C ASP A 45 -5.33 -10.51 11.11
N GLY A 46 -6.05 -11.31 10.34
CA GLY A 46 -6.80 -12.47 10.84
C GLY A 46 -5.97 -13.75 10.97
N SER A 47 -6.44 -14.69 11.79
CA SER A 47 -5.80 -16.01 12.02
C SER A 47 -6.32 -17.12 11.11
N ASP A 48 -7.16 -16.81 10.13
CA ASP A 48 -7.67 -17.79 9.17
C ASP A 48 -6.66 -18.04 8.05
N VAL A 49 -6.15 -19.28 7.99
CA VAL A 49 -5.18 -19.70 6.97
C VAL A 49 -5.79 -19.71 5.57
N GLY A 50 -7.09 -19.94 5.44
CA GLY A 50 -7.80 -19.89 4.16
C GLY A 50 -7.82 -18.46 3.60
N VAL A 51 -8.13 -17.47 4.44
CA VAL A 51 -8.08 -16.05 4.08
C VAL A 51 -6.66 -15.63 3.70
N ALA A 52 -5.64 -16.04 4.46
CA ALA A 52 -4.25 -15.73 4.12
C ALA A 52 -3.82 -16.34 2.78
N LYS A 53 -4.19 -17.60 2.51
CA LYS A 53 -3.95 -18.25 1.21
C LYS A 53 -4.64 -17.53 0.05
N TYR A 54 -5.87 -17.10 0.29
CA TYR A 54 -6.65 -16.33 -0.69
C TYR A 54 -6.00 -14.98 -0.97
N ALA A 55 -5.58 -14.26 0.07
CA ALA A 55 -4.84 -13.00 -0.05
C ALA A 55 -3.61 -13.12 -0.95
N MET A 56 -2.75 -14.14 -0.70
CA MET A 56 -1.57 -14.38 -1.53
C MET A 56 -1.92 -14.71 -2.99
N ALA A 57 -3.03 -15.44 -3.21
CA ALA A 57 -3.51 -15.72 -4.56
C ALA A 57 -4.03 -14.45 -5.26
N LEU A 58 -4.79 -13.59 -4.54
CA LEU A 58 -5.27 -12.32 -5.07
C LEU A 58 -4.13 -11.39 -5.47
N ILE A 59 -3.07 -11.28 -4.66
CA ILE A 59 -1.86 -10.50 -4.97
C ILE A 59 -1.27 -10.95 -6.31
N ASN A 60 -1.11 -12.27 -6.51
CA ASN A 60 -0.63 -12.80 -7.79
C ASN A 60 -1.54 -12.45 -8.96
N LYS A 61 -2.86 -12.60 -8.78
CA LYS A 61 -3.85 -12.28 -9.83
C LYS A 61 -3.91 -10.78 -10.12
N HIS A 62 -3.73 -9.94 -9.11
CA HIS A 62 -3.69 -8.49 -9.29
C HIS A 62 -2.47 -8.08 -10.12
N MET A 63 -1.28 -8.61 -9.81
CA MET A 63 -0.09 -8.39 -10.64
C MET A 63 -0.30 -8.82 -12.10
N GLU A 64 -0.94 -9.99 -12.32
CA GLU A 64 -1.26 -10.47 -13.68
C GLU A 64 -2.24 -9.54 -14.41
N ALA A 65 -3.28 -9.06 -13.70
CA ALA A 65 -4.29 -8.17 -14.26
C ALA A 65 -3.73 -6.79 -14.66
N GLU A 66 -2.75 -6.28 -13.91
CA GLU A 66 -2.07 -5.01 -14.22
C GLU A 66 -1.01 -5.16 -15.33
N GLY A 67 -0.76 -6.36 -15.82
CA GLY A 67 0.23 -6.63 -16.87
C GLY A 67 1.62 -7.00 -16.37
N GLY A 68 1.76 -7.33 -15.09
CA GLY A 68 3.00 -7.83 -14.49
C GLY A 68 3.47 -7.05 -13.25
N PRO A 69 4.49 -7.58 -12.55
CA PRO A 69 4.99 -6.98 -11.33
C PRO A 69 5.58 -5.57 -11.55
N ASP A 70 6.04 -5.25 -12.74
CA ASP A 70 6.60 -3.93 -13.07
C ASP A 70 5.53 -2.84 -13.25
N LYS A 71 4.26 -3.18 -13.23
CA LYS A 71 3.13 -2.25 -13.41
C LYS A 71 2.42 -1.90 -12.12
N ILE A 72 2.78 -2.56 -11.02
CA ILE A 72 2.12 -2.41 -9.72
C ILE A 72 3.17 -2.40 -8.59
N ASP A 73 3.00 -1.47 -7.63
CA ASP A 73 3.75 -1.45 -6.38
C ASP A 73 2.87 -1.98 -5.26
N ILE A 74 3.18 -3.19 -4.77
CA ILE A 74 2.38 -3.85 -3.76
C ILE A 74 3.11 -3.82 -2.42
N LYS A 75 2.44 -3.26 -1.41
CA LYS A 75 2.77 -3.39 0.02
C LYS A 75 1.86 -4.43 0.66
N VAL A 76 2.42 -5.29 1.47
CA VAL A 76 1.65 -6.27 2.25
C VAL A 76 1.99 -6.05 3.72
N VAL A 77 1.03 -5.59 4.51
CA VAL A 77 1.22 -5.37 5.95
C VAL A 77 0.49 -6.46 6.71
N VAL A 78 1.25 -7.22 7.51
CA VAL A 78 0.75 -8.31 8.34
C VAL A 78 0.90 -7.94 9.82
N HIS A 79 -0.16 -8.12 10.61
CA HIS A 79 -0.09 -7.87 12.06
C HIS A 79 -1.07 -8.73 12.86
N GLY A 80 -1.03 -8.57 14.19
CA GLY A 80 -1.93 -9.27 15.09
C GLY A 80 -1.83 -10.80 14.97
N PRO A 81 -2.96 -11.51 15.11
CA PRO A 81 -2.99 -12.99 15.06
C PRO A 81 -2.46 -13.58 13.76
N ALA A 82 -2.50 -12.85 12.65
CA ALA A 82 -1.98 -13.29 11.36
C ALA A 82 -0.50 -13.67 11.40
N LEU A 83 0.30 -13.06 12.29
CA LEU A 83 1.71 -13.42 12.48
C LEU A 83 1.90 -14.92 12.66
N LYS A 84 1.03 -15.58 13.44
CA LYS A 84 1.14 -17.01 13.75
C LYS A 84 1.04 -17.92 12.53
N LEU A 85 0.43 -17.43 11.44
CA LEU A 85 0.30 -18.18 10.20
C LEU A 85 1.62 -18.28 9.42
N PHE A 86 2.61 -17.45 9.76
CA PHE A 86 3.87 -17.34 9.02
C PHE A 86 5.09 -17.78 9.83
N ILE A 87 4.89 -18.50 10.96
CA ILE A 87 5.98 -19.08 11.75
C ILE A 87 6.55 -20.29 11.00
N LYS A 88 7.89 -20.34 10.79
CA LYS A 88 8.59 -21.38 10.00
C LYS A 88 8.21 -22.81 10.35
N GLU A 89 8.11 -23.09 11.65
CA GLU A 89 7.87 -24.44 12.15
C GLU A 89 6.43 -24.93 11.92
N THR A 90 5.48 -24.01 11.75
CA THR A 90 4.05 -24.33 11.75
C THR A 90 3.28 -23.82 10.55
N VAL A 91 3.93 -23.12 9.64
CA VAL A 91 3.30 -22.56 8.43
C VAL A 91 2.66 -23.65 7.57
N ASP A 92 1.45 -23.40 7.11
CA ASP A 92 0.79 -24.28 6.12
C ASP A 92 1.61 -24.33 4.82
N PRO A 93 1.91 -25.54 4.28
CA PRO A 93 2.75 -25.68 3.09
C PRO A 93 2.24 -24.95 1.85
N SER A 94 0.91 -24.86 1.68
CA SER A 94 0.31 -24.12 0.56
C SER A 94 0.44 -22.62 0.75
N LEU A 95 0.28 -22.10 1.98
CA LEU A 95 0.51 -20.70 2.29
C LEU A 95 1.98 -20.33 2.06
N LYS A 96 2.92 -21.13 2.54
CA LYS A 96 4.35 -20.98 2.32
C LYS A 96 4.69 -20.88 0.83
N LYS A 97 4.17 -21.80 0.01
CA LYS A 97 4.38 -21.78 -1.44
C LYS A 97 3.85 -20.49 -2.08
N LYS A 98 2.65 -20.05 -1.71
CA LYS A 98 2.03 -18.82 -2.25
C LYS A 98 2.81 -17.57 -1.82
N LEU A 99 3.25 -17.52 -0.56
CA LEU A 99 4.12 -16.44 -0.06
C LEU A 99 5.42 -16.35 -0.87
N ALA A 100 6.11 -17.48 -1.04
CA ALA A 100 7.34 -17.54 -1.83
C ALA A 100 7.14 -17.05 -3.29
N MET A 101 5.98 -17.34 -3.89
CA MET A 101 5.66 -16.88 -5.25
C MET A 101 5.55 -15.35 -5.35
N ILE A 102 4.94 -14.67 -4.39
CA ILE A 102 4.84 -13.21 -4.41
C ILE A 102 6.18 -12.56 -4.10
N ILE A 103 6.96 -13.15 -3.19
CA ILE A 103 8.33 -12.67 -2.87
C ILE A 103 9.23 -12.78 -4.09
N ALA A 104 9.19 -13.89 -4.83
CA ALA A 104 9.94 -14.08 -6.06
C ALA A 104 9.59 -13.06 -7.16
N LYS A 105 8.42 -12.44 -7.10
CA LYS A 105 7.98 -11.34 -7.97
C LYS A 105 8.31 -9.94 -7.42
N GLY A 106 9.09 -9.85 -6.35
CA GLY A 106 9.56 -8.59 -5.77
C GLY A 106 8.70 -8.00 -4.66
N VAL A 107 7.62 -8.66 -4.25
CA VAL A 107 6.83 -8.21 -3.09
C VAL A 107 7.57 -8.50 -1.80
N GLN A 108 7.77 -7.48 -0.96
CA GLN A 108 8.35 -7.61 0.37
C GLN A 108 7.24 -7.45 1.42
N PRO A 109 6.75 -8.54 2.03
CA PRO A 109 5.75 -8.45 3.08
C PRO A 109 6.36 -7.86 4.36
N GLU A 110 5.62 -6.94 4.99
CA GLU A 110 6.01 -6.29 6.23
C GLU A 110 5.32 -6.95 7.43
N MET A 111 6.07 -7.30 8.47
CA MET A 111 5.54 -7.81 9.73
C MET A 111 5.57 -6.74 10.82
N CYS A 112 4.45 -6.54 11.48
CA CYS A 112 4.29 -5.57 12.57
C CYS A 112 5.27 -5.85 13.72
N GLN A 113 6.10 -4.88 14.07
CA GLN A 113 7.09 -5.01 15.14
C GLN A 113 6.42 -5.21 16.51
N VAL A 114 5.31 -4.51 16.78
CA VAL A 114 4.53 -4.70 18.02
C VAL A 114 3.97 -6.11 18.09
N SER A 115 3.49 -6.70 16.98
CA SER A 115 3.01 -8.07 16.96
C SER A 115 4.14 -9.08 17.23
N MET A 116 5.32 -8.89 16.63
CA MET A 116 6.50 -9.72 16.90
C MET A 116 6.86 -9.70 18.39
N LYS A 117 6.88 -8.51 19.01
CA LYS A 117 7.13 -8.37 20.45
C LYS A 117 6.05 -9.02 21.30
N LEU A 118 4.77 -8.78 20.98
CA LEU A 118 3.62 -9.30 21.74
C LEU A 118 3.56 -10.83 21.75
N PHE A 119 3.87 -11.47 20.62
CA PHE A 119 3.85 -12.93 20.50
C PHE A 119 5.19 -13.59 20.79
N GLY A 120 6.23 -12.83 21.14
CA GLY A 120 7.57 -13.37 21.39
C GLY A 120 8.16 -14.08 20.15
N LYS A 121 7.86 -13.57 18.95
CA LYS A 121 8.29 -14.17 17.68
C LYS A 121 9.11 -13.15 16.89
N PRO A 122 10.44 -13.15 17.06
CA PRO A 122 11.32 -12.29 16.28
C PRO A 122 11.32 -12.68 14.80
N LEU A 123 11.80 -11.78 13.94
CA LEU A 123 11.72 -11.89 12.48
C LEU A 123 12.33 -13.19 11.93
N ASP A 124 13.40 -13.65 12.54
CA ASP A 124 14.10 -14.90 12.17
C ASP A 124 13.29 -16.19 12.44
N THR A 125 12.21 -16.12 13.22
CA THR A 125 11.27 -17.23 13.42
C THR A 125 10.19 -17.30 12.34
N LEU A 126 10.08 -16.28 11.51
CA LEU A 126 9.07 -16.21 10.45
C LEU A 126 9.62 -16.76 9.13
N GLU A 127 8.72 -17.11 8.21
CA GLU A 127 9.11 -17.47 6.84
C GLU A 127 10.01 -16.38 6.21
N PRO A 128 11.01 -16.77 5.41
CA PRO A 128 11.92 -15.84 4.77
C PRO A 128 11.21 -14.83 3.87
N GLY A 129 11.77 -13.62 3.79
CA GLY A 129 11.28 -12.55 2.93
C GLY A 129 10.41 -11.50 3.64
N PHE A 130 10.01 -11.74 4.89
CA PHE A 130 9.44 -10.69 5.72
C PHE A 130 10.49 -9.65 6.11
N ILE A 131 10.06 -8.38 6.14
CA ILE A 131 10.78 -7.29 6.76
C ILE A 131 9.95 -6.70 7.92
N PRO A 132 10.55 -6.03 8.90
CA PRO A 132 9.78 -5.30 9.91
C PRO A 132 9.05 -4.12 9.26
N THR A 133 7.86 -3.79 9.75
CA THR A 133 7.17 -2.56 9.33
C THR A 133 8.03 -1.35 9.60
N GLU A 134 8.04 -0.37 8.70
CA GLU A 134 8.80 0.88 8.84
C GLU A 134 8.42 1.64 10.13
N HIS A 135 7.12 1.73 10.45
CA HIS A 135 6.66 2.17 11.76
C HIS A 135 6.38 0.95 12.65
N PRO A 136 6.79 0.93 13.94
CA PRO A 136 6.58 -0.21 14.82
C PRO A 136 5.12 -0.67 14.93
N VAL A 137 4.17 0.25 14.84
CA VAL A 137 2.72 0.01 14.93
C VAL A 137 2.13 -0.11 13.53
N ALA A 138 1.61 -1.28 13.17
CA ALA A 138 1.08 -1.55 11.83
C ALA A 138 -0.04 -0.60 11.40
N VAL A 139 -0.97 -0.22 12.30
CA VAL A 139 -2.06 0.70 11.93
C VAL A 139 -1.57 2.08 11.55
N LYS A 140 -0.45 2.56 12.15
CA LYS A 140 0.19 3.80 11.73
C LYS A 140 0.85 3.62 10.35
N ARG A 141 1.57 2.50 10.14
CA ARG A 141 2.15 2.17 8.82
C ARG A 141 1.09 2.11 7.71
N ILE A 142 -0.07 1.51 8.00
CA ILE A 142 -1.20 1.43 7.07
C ILE A 142 -1.73 2.84 6.76
N ALA A 143 -1.89 3.70 7.77
CA ALA A 143 -2.32 5.08 7.56
C ALA A 143 -1.31 5.86 6.69
N ASP A 144 -0.02 5.75 6.99
CA ASP A 144 1.05 6.41 6.21
C ASP A 144 1.05 5.98 4.74
N LEU A 145 0.83 4.68 4.48
CA LEU A 145 0.73 4.18 3.11
C LEU A 145 -0.51 4.72 2.39
N GLN A 146 -1.65 4.84 3.08
CA GLN A 146 -2.85 5.45 2.49
C GLN A 146 -2.66 6.94 2.20
N GLU A 147 -1.99 7.70 3.09
CA GLU A 147 -1.60 9.09 2.85
C GLU A 147 -0.65 9.22 1.65
N GLN A 148 0.20 8.22 1.42
CA GLN A 148 1.06 8.13 0.24
C GLN A 148 0.30 7.72 -1.03
N GLY A 149 -1.01 7.48 -0.97
CA GLY A 149 -1.87 7.14 -2.09
C GLY A 149 -1.96 5.64 -2.40
N TYR A 150 -1.59 4.75 -1.48
CA TYR A 150 -1.84 3.32 -1.67
C TYR A 150 -3.32 2.98 -1.54
N LEU A 151 -3.86 2.28 -2.53
CA LEU A 151 -5.21 1.75 -2.49
C LEU A 151 -5.29 0.61 -1.49
N TYR A 152 -6.18 0.72 -0.51
CA TYR A 152 -6.30 -0.26 0.56
C TYR A 152 -7.18 -1.44 0.18
N ILE A 153 -6.66 -2.66 0.35
CA ILE A 153 -7.39 -3.92 0.17
C ILE A 153 -7.25 -4.79 1.41
N LYS A 154 -8.37 -5.21 1.95
CA LYS A 154 -8.47 -6.21 3.01
C LYS A 154 -9.18 -7.44 2.45
N PRO A 155 -8.47 -8.57 2.22
CA PRO A 155 -9.04 -9.82 1.75
C PRO A 155 -9.98 -10.48 2.75
#